data_a102d5fe4724b28a9179af450b37405b
#
_entry.id   a102d5fe4724b28a9179af450b37405b
#
_cell.length_a   1.000
_cell.length_b   1.000
_cell.length_c   1.000
_cell.angle_alpha   90.00
_cell.angle_beta   90.00
_cell.angle_gamma   90.00
#
_symmetry.space_group_name_H-M   'P 1'
#
loop_
_entity.id
_entity.type
_entity.pdbx_description
1 polymer ?
#
loop_
_entity_poly.entity_id
_entity_poly.type
_entity_poly.pdbx_seq_one_letter_code
_entity_poly.pdbx_strand_id
1 'polypeptide(L)'
;MTVCLDTNVFLQIFGRRQPYHQILRALLDGRLTLAVSNEILLEYEEVTVKFSGAERWREVVAFLELLDRLHGNIQQTEPQFRFAVITADPDDNKFCDCAIATEADFVVTDDAHFAVLRSAGYKPQPIAPDEFIRVHLGEA
;
A
#
# COMPACT_ATOMS: atom_id res chain seq x y z
N MET A 1 4.99 9.12 7.91
CA MET A 1 5.13 7.66 7.84
C MET A 1 4.80 7.19 6.45
N THR A 2 5.64 6.38 5.86
CA THR A 2 5.47 5.85 4.51
C THR A 2 5.09 4.38 4.57
N VAL A 3 4.06 4.01 3.82
CA VAL A 3 3.56 2.63 3.79
C VAL A 3 3.36 2.18 2.35
N CYS A 4 3.51 0.88 2.14
CA CYS A 4 3.11 0.21 0.93
C CYS A 4 1.90 -0.65 1.27
N LEU A 5 0.83 -0.58 0.49
CA LEU A 5 -0.39 -1.34 0.74
C LEU A 5 -0.47 -2.51 -0.24
N ASP A 6 -0.57 -3.72 0.30
CA ASP A 6 -0.89 -4.90 -0.50
C ASP A 6 -2.22 -4.67 -1.21
N THR A 7 -2.40 -5.26 -2.39
CA THR A 7 -3.57 -5.01 -3.22
C THR A 7 -4.89 -5.24 -2.49
N ASN A 8 -5.00 -6.33 -1.73
CA ASN A 8 -6.23 -6.63 -1.00
C ASN A 8 -6.56 -5.58 0.06
N VAL A 9 -5.54 -5.00 0.69
CA VAL A 9 -5.74 -3.90 1.64
C VAL A 9 -6.15 -2.64 0.90
N PHE A 10 -5.45 -2.30 -0.19
CA PHE A 10 -5.74 -1.10 -0.98
C PHE A 10 -7.18 -1.07 -1.47
N LEU A 11 -7.70 -2.20 -1.93
CA LEU A 11 -9.09 -2.27 -2.41
C LEU A 11 -10.11 -2.01 -1.31
N GLN A 12 -9.74 -2.17 -0.05
CA GLN A 12 -10.67 -2.08 1.08
C GLN A 12 -10.54 -0.78 1.86
N ILE A 13 -9.90 0.24 1.31
CA ILE A 13 -9.83 1.55 1.96
C ILE A 13 -10.85 2.54 1.39
N PHE A 14 -11.34 2.32 0.16
CA PHE A 14 -12.21 3.27 -0.53
C PHE A 14 -13.67 3.07 -0.15
N GLY A 15 -14.22 4.02 0.60
CA GLY A 15 -15.60 4.02 1.04
C GLY A 15 -15.74 3.93 2.55
N ARG A 16 -16.75 4.61 3.07
CA ARG A 16 -16.97 4.73 4.54
C ARG A 16 -17.25 3.40 5.22
N ARG A 17 -17.79 2.44 4.48
CA ARG A 17 -18.16 1.13 5.02
C ARG A 17 -17.05 0.09 4.88
N GLN A 18 -15.94 0.46 4.23
CA GLN A 18 -14.83 -0.45 4.07
C GLN A 18 -14.07 -0.63 5.39
N PRO A 19 -13.58 -1.85 5.66
CA PRO A 19 -12.94 -2.14 6.95
C PRO A 19 -11.71 -1.28 7.22
N TYR A 20 -11.00 -0.85 6.18
CA TYR A 20 -9.75 -0.10 6.35
C TYR A 20 -9.89 1.36 5.92
N HIS A 21 -11.09 1.91 6.02
CA HIS A 21 -11.38 3.29 5.64
C HIS A 21 -10.49 4.31 6.38
N GLN A 22 -10.07 4.02 7.60
CA GLN A 22 -9.22 4.93 8.35
C GLN A 22 -7.87 5.18 7.68
N ILE A 23 -7.38 4.21 6.90
CA ILE A 23 -6.16 4.41 6.11
C ILE A 23 -6.39 5.49 5.05
N LEU A 24 -7.54 5.44 4.38
CA LEU A 24 -7.91 6.48 3.41
C LEU A 24 -7.96 7.86 4.06
N ARG A 25 -8.57 7.95 5.23
CA ARG A 25 -8.64 9.21 5.97
C ARG A 25 -7.26 9.74 6.34
N ALA A 26 -6.36 8.86 6.76
CA ALA A 26 -4.99 9.27 7.09
C ALA A 26 -4.24 9.78 5.87
N LEU A 27 -4.48 9.19 4.69
CA LEU A 27 -3.92 9.69 3.43
C LEU A 27 -4.51 11.07 3.10
N LEU A 28 -5.82 11.24 3.25
CA LEU A 28 -6.48 12.53 3.00
C LEU A 28 -6.00 13.63 3.94
N ASP A 29 -5.66 13.28 5.17
CA ASP A 29 -5.15 14.22 6.16
C ASP A 29 -3.66 14.51 5.99
N GLY A 30 -2.98 13.83 5.08
CA GLY A 30 -1.55 13.99 4.87
C GLY A 30 -0.69 13.33 5.94
N ARG A 31 -1.28 12.47 6.79
CA ARG A 31 -0.54 11.77 7.86
C ARG A 31 0.23 10.56 7.37
N LEU A 32 -0.17 10.01 6.21
CA LEU A 32 0.51 8.87 5.59
C LEU A 32 0.99 9.26 4.20
N THR A 33 2.10 8.68 3.80
CA THR A 33 2.59 8.69 2.43
C THR A 33 2.44 7.28 1.86
N LEU A 34 1.85 7.18 0.68
CA LEU A 34 1.68 5.91 -0.02
C LEU A 34 2.81 5.70 -1.01
N ALA A 35 3.54 4.61 -0.84
CA ALA A 35 4.59 4.21 -1.76
C ALA A 35 4.00 3.32 -2.85
N VAL A 36 4.31 3.62 -4.11
CA VAL A 36 3.83 2.85 -5.26
C VAL A 36 4.94 2.71 -6.30
N SER A 37 4.82 1.68 -7.14
CA SER A 37 5.61 1.51 -8.35
C SER A 37 4.66 1.28 -9.52
N ASN A 38 5.18 1.30 -10.76
CA ASN A 38 4.35 1.01 -11.91
C ASN A 38 3.75 -0.40 -11.83
N GLU A 39 4.52 -1.37 -11.40
CA GLU A 39 4.01 -2.74 -11.25
C GLU A 39 2.85 -2.82 -10.26
N ILE A 40 2.97 -2.11 -9.13
CA ILE A 40 1.92 -2.06 -8.11
C ILE A 40 0.67 -1.37 -8.66
N LEU A 41 0.84 -0.22 -9.33
CA LEU A 41 -0.29 0.51 -9.91
C LEU A 41 -1.01 -0.33 -10.97
N LEU A 42 -0.27 -1.08 -11.77
CA LEU A 42 -0.87 -1.97 -12.77
C LEU A 42 -1.69 -3.08 -12.09
N GLU A 43 -1.20 -3.64 -11.00
CA GLU A 43 -1.96 -4.64 -10.27
C GLU A 43 -3.21 -4.04 -9.61
N TYR A 44 -3.09 -2.86 -9.00
CA TYR A 44 -4.24 -2.16 -8.45
C TYR A 44 -5.31 -1.93 -9.53
N GLU A 45 -4.89 -1.50 -10.71
CA GLU A 45 -5.79 -1.31 -11.84
C GLU A 45 -6.46 -2.61 -12.27
N GLU A 46 -5.66 -3.64 -12.50
CA GLU A 46 -6.16 -4.93 -12.97
C GLU A 46 -7.23 -5.49 -12.03
N VAL A 47 -6.94 -5.49 -10.74
CA VAL A 47 -7.86 -6.07 -9.76
C VAL A 47 -9.08 -5.17 -9.55
N THR A 48 -8.90 -3.85 -9.51
CA THR A 48 -10.03 -2.92 -9.39
C THR A 48 -10.99 -3.05 -10.56
N VAL A 49 -10.47 -3.08 -11.79
CA VAL A 49 -11.29 -3.22 -12.99
C VAL A 49 -12.01 -4.56 -12.99
N LYS A 50 -11.32 -5.62 -12.59
CA LYS A 50 -11.91 -6.97 -12.56
C LYS A 50 -13.12 -7.05 -11.63
N PHE A 51 -13.04 -6.46 -10.45
CA PHE A 51 -14.08 -6.58 -9.42
C PHE A 51 -15.05 -5.41 -9.36
N SER A 52 -14.68 -4.23 -9.83
CA SER A 52 -15.47 -3.01 -9.65
C SER A 52 -15.64 -2.18 -10.92
N GLY A 53 -14.94 -2.55 -12.01
CA GLY A 53 -15.08 -1.88 -13.31
C GLY A 53 -14.09 -0.73 -13.52
N ALA A 54 -13.98 -0.34 -14.80
CA ALA A 54 -13.04 0.70 -15.23
C ALA A 54 -13.40 2.09 -14.67
N GLU A 55 -14.69 2.36 -14.47
CA GLU A 55 -15.13 3.63 -13.90
C GLU A 55 -14.59 3.82 -12.48
N ARG A 56 -14.64 2.76 -11.69
CA ARG A 56 -14.11 2.78 -10.34
C ARG A 56 -12.61 3.08 -10.35
N TRP A 57 -11.89 2.49 -11.28
CA TRP A 57 -10.45 2.75 -11.39
C TRP A 57 -10.16 4.22 -11.72
N ARG A 58 -10.97 4.84 -12.57
CA ARG A 58 -10.82 6.27 -12.86
C ARG A 58 -11.01 7.12 -11.61
N GLU A 59 -11.98 6.75 -10.76
CA GLU A 59 -12.17 7.44 -9.48
C GLU A 59 -10.96 7.29 -8.57
N VAL A 60 -10.37 6.09 -8.52
CA VAL A 60 -9.17 5.83 -7.72
C VAL A 60 -8.00 6.67 -8.21
N VAL A 61 -7.78 6.72 -9.53
CA VAL A 61 -6.69 7.52 -10.12
C VAL A 61 -6.89 9.00 -9.79
N ALA A 62 -8.11 9.51 -9.96
CA ALA A 62 -8.41 10.91 -9.63
C ALA A 62 -8.13 11.21 -8.16
N PHE A 63 -8.43 10.27 -7.28
CA PHE A 63 -8.15 10.42 -5.86
C PHE A 63 -6.64 10.45 -5.58
N LEU A 64 -5.88 9.55 -6.18
CA LEU A 64 -4.43 9.54 -6.01
C LEU A 64 -3.78 10.82 -6.52
N GLU A 65 -4.25 11.33 -7.66
CA GLU A 65 -3.78 12.61 -8.20
C GLU A 65 -4.11 13.77 -7.26
N LEU A 66 -5.30 13.74 -6.64
CA LEU A 66 -5.69 14.76 -5.67
C LEU A 66 -4.78 14.74 -4.45
N LEU A 67 -4.47 13.57 -3.91
CA LEU A 67 -3.55 13.45 -2.79
C LEU A 67 -2.18 14.03 -3.12
N ASP A 68 -1.68 13.71 -4.30
CA ASP A 68 -0.37 14.19 -4.72
C ASP A 68 -0.35 15.71 -4.81
N ARG A 69 -1.41 16.32 -5.35
CA ARG A 69 -1.51 17.78 -5.44
C ARG A 69 -1.67 18.45 -4.09
N LEU A 70 -2.44 17.85 -3.18
CA LEU A 70 -2.71 18.45 -1.88
C LEU A 70 -1.54 18.33 -0.90
N HIS A 71 -0.89 17.17 -0.89
CA HIS A 71 0.08 16.82 0.16
C HIS A 71 1.42 16.33 -0.38
N GLY A 72 1.52 16.00 -1.66
CA GLY A 72 2.71 15.36 -2.20
C GLY A 72 3.00 14.02 -1.53
N ASN A 73 1.97 13.30 -1.09
CA ASN A 73 2.11 12.08 -0.30
C ASN A 73 1.91 10.80 -1.10
N ILE A 74 2.14 10.86 -2.40
CA ILE A 74 2.27 9.67 -3.25
C ILE A 74 3.73 9.59 -3.67
N GLN A 75 4.44 8.61 -3.14
CA GLN A 75 5.85 8.42 -3.47
C GLN A 75 5.96 7.31 -4.52
N GLN A 76 6.19 7.72 -5.76
CA GLN A 76 6.34 6.77 -6.87
C GLN A 76 7.81 6.43 -7.06
N THR A 77 8.12 5.16 -7.21
CA THR A 77 9.46 4.68 -7.46
C THR A 77 9.48 3.61 -8.53
N GLU A 78 10.62 3.48 -9.21
CA GLU A 78 10.89 2.35 -10.08
C GLU A 78 12.10 1.62 -9.49
N PRO A 79 11.89 0.52 -8.75
CA PRO A 79 13.00 -0.18 -8.11
C PRO A 79 14.04 -0.62 -9.13
N GLN A 80 15.30 -0.28 -8.85
CA GLN A 80 16.43 -0.66 -9.71
C GLN A 80 16.86 -2.11 -9.46
N PHE A 81 16.54 -2.64 -8.28
CA PHE A 81 16.92 -3.97 -7.84
C PHE A 81 15.70 -4.79 -7.48
N ARG A 82 15.78 -6.09 -7.75
CA ARG A 82 14.77 -7.04 -7.33
C ARG A 82 15.39 -7.91 -6.25
N PHE A 83 14.86 -7.75 -5.04
CA PHE A 83 15.46 -8.38 -3.85
C PHE A 83 15.04 -9.84 -3.68
N ALA A 84 13.95 -10.25 -4.32
CA ALA A 84 13.45 -11.63 -4.29
C ALA A 84 13.31 -12.19 -2.86
N VAL A 85 12.80 -11.37 -1.94
CA VAL A 85 12.68 -11.70 -0.53
C VAL A 85 11.65 -12.81 -0.31
N ILE A 86 10.53 -12.74 -1.05
CA ILE A 86 9.44 -13.70 -0.93
C ILE A 86 9.62 -14.78 -1.99
N THR A 87 9.84 -16.03 -1.55
CA THR A 87 10.00 -17.15 -2.46
C THR A 87 8.73 -17.95 -2.62
N ALA A 88 7.81 -17.89 -1.67
CA ALA A 88 6.56 -18.62 -1.69
C ALA A 88 5.61 -18.11 -2.79
N ASP A 89 5.58 -16.79 -2.99
CA ASP A 89 4.79 -16.17 -4.06
C ASP A 89 5.57 -14.99 -4.63
N PRO A 90 6.29 -15.20 -5.75
CA PRO A 90 7.11 -14.13 -6.34
C PRO A 90 6.34 -12.88 -6.77
N ASP A 91 5.04 -12.99 -7.04
CA ASP A 91 4.21 -11.83 -7.39
C ASP A 91 4.13 -10.80 -6.26
N ASP A 92 4.31 -11.23 -5.02
CA ASP A 92 4.28 -10.34 -3.86
C ASP A 92 5.56 -9.51 -3.73
N ASN A 93 6.62 -9.88 -4.42
CA ASN A 93 7.91 -9.18 -4.32
C ASN A 93 7.86 -7.73 -4.79
N LYS A 94 6.92 -7.36 -5.67
CA LYS A 94 6.80 -5.97 -6.11
C LYS A 94 6.54 -5.02 -4.94
N PHE A 95 5.80 -5.48 -3.92
CA PHE A 95 5.52 -4.69 -2.72
C PHE A 95 6.77 -4.57 -1.86
N CYS A 96 7.49 -5.66 -1.65
CA CYS A 96 8.76 -5.63 -0.91
C CYS A 96 9.78 -4.75 -1.60
N ASP A 97 9.96 -4.89 -2.91
CA ASP A 97 10.92 -4.11 -3.69
C ASP A 97 10.61 -2.62 -3.61
N CYS A 98 9.34 -2.26 -3.75
CA CYS A 98 8.90 -0.87 -3.63
C CYS A 98 9.14 -0.34 -2.22
N ALA A 99 8.76 -1.11 -1.20
CA ALA A 99 8.91 -0.69 0.19
C ALA A 99 10.38 -0.51 0.57
N ILE A 100 11.26 -1.39 0.09
CA ILE A 100 12.70 -1.26 0.34
C ILE A 100 13.24 -0.02 -0.38
N ALA A 101 12.90 0.17 -1.65
CA ALA A 101 13.40 1.30 -2.44
C ALA A 101 12.97 2.65 -1.90
N THR A 102 11.78 2.74 -1.29
CA THR A 102 11.26 3.99 -0.72
C THR A 102 11.57 4.13 0.76
N GLU A 103 12.25 3.16 1.35
CA GLU A 103 12.50 3.11 2.80
C GLU A 103 11.20 3.22 3.59
N ALA A 104 10.16 2.54 3.10
CA ALA A 104 8.86 2.56 3.77
C ALA A 104 8.95 1.93 5.17
N ASP A 105 8.12 2.42 6.07
CA ASP A 105 8.06 1.89 7.43
C ASP A 105 7.39 0.52 7.45
N PHE A 106 6.33 0.35 6.67
CA PHE A 106 5.54 -0.88 6.68
C PHE A 106 5.07 -1.28 5.29
N VAL A 107 4.92 -2.60 5.12
CA VAL A 107 4.04 -3.19 4.11
C VAL A 107 2.78 -3.62 4.86
N VAL A 108 1.65 -3.00 4.57
CA VAL A 108 0.38 -3.30 5.24
C VAL A 108 -0.31 -4.42 4.47
N THR A 109 -0.41 -5.58 5.09
CA THR A 109 -0.87 -6.80 4.43
C THR A 109 -1.40 -7.82 5.43
N ASP A 110 -2.38 -8.61 5.00
CA ASP A 110 -2.83 -9.79 5.74
C ASP A 110 -2.16 -11.09 5.25
N ASP A 111 -1.32 -10.99 4.22
CA ASP A 111 -0.71 -12.17 3.60
C ASP A 111 0.48 -12.64 4.43
N ALA A 112 0.41 -13.91 4.86
CA ALA A 112 1.47 -14.53 5.65
C ALA A 112 2.82 -14.63 4.91
N HIS A 113 2.81 -14.58 3.57
CA HIS A 113 4.05 -14.64 2.78
C HIS A 113 5.01 -13.49 3.10
N PHE A 114 4.50 -12.35 3.58
CA PHE A 114 5.32 -11.20 3.96
C PHE A 114 6.02 -11.38 5.31
N ALA A 115 5.70 -12.44 6.06
CA ALA A 115 6.31 -12.67 7.38
C ALA A 115 7.84 -12.76 7.31
N VAL A 116 8.41 -13.11 6.16
CA VAL A 116 9.87 -13.18 5.98
C VAL A 116 10.56 -11.84 6.26
N LEU A 117 9.85 -10.72 6.10
CA LEU A 117 10.41 -9.40 6.38
C LEU A 117 10.72 -9.20 7.87
N ARG A 118 10.04 -9.92 8.75
CA ARG A 118 10.24 -9.78 10.20
C ARG A 118 11.63 -10.20 10.64
N SER A 119 12.22 -11.14 9.93
CA SER A 119 13.56 -11.64 10.29
C SER A 119 14.65 -10.59 10.13
N ALA A 120 14.43 -9.56 9.32
CA ALA A 120 15.38 -8.48 9.15
C ALA A 120 15.48 -7.56 10.36
N GLY A 121 14.41 -7.46 11.17
CA GLY A 121 14.38 -6.64 12.38
C GLY A 121 14.39 -5.14 12.18
N TYR A 122 14.29 -4.66 10.93
CA TYR A 122 14.23 -3.25 10.57
C TYR A 122 13.28 -3.07 9.39
N LYS A 123 13.07 -1.83 8.97
CA LYS A 123 12.08 -1.56 7.90
C LYS A 123 12.54 -2.05 6.52
N PRO A 124 11.55 -2.37 5.65
CA PRO A 124 10.12 -2.35 5.94
C PRO A 124 9.71 -3.56 6.77
N GLN A 125 8.71 -3.39 7.65
CA GLN A 125 8.13 -4.49 8.41
C GLN A 125 6.72 -4.77 7.93
N PRO A 126 6.29 -6.05 7.91
CA PRO A 126 4.92 -6.37 7.58
C PRO A 126 4.02 -6.11 8.80
N ILE A 127 2.81 -5.63 8.54
CA ILE A 127 1.84 -5.39 9.59
C ILE A 127 0.43 -5.63 9.03
N ALA A 128 -0.42 -6.29 9.81
CA ALA A 128 -1.80 -6.46 9.44
C ALA A 128 -2.55 -5.12 9.47
N PRO A 129 -3.50 -4.89 8.56
CA PRO A 129 -4.19 -3.60 8.50
C PRO A 129 -4.93 -3.23 9.77
N ASP A 130 -5.56 -4.18 10.44
CA ASP A 130 -6.24 -3.90 11.71
C ASP A 130 -5.26 -3.43 12.78
N GLU A 131 -4.13 -4.10 12.89
CA GLU A 131 -3.10 -3.72 13.84
C GLU A 131 -2.49 -2.37 13.47
N PHE A 132 -2.24 -2.12 12.20
CA PHE A 132 -1.71 -0.85 11.73
C PHE A 132 -2.61 0.31 12.13
N ILE A 133 -3.91 0.16 11.89
CA ILE A 133 -4.90 1.18 12.26
C ILE A 133 -4.89 1.40 13.77
N ARG A 134 -4.93 0.32 14.54
CA ARG A 134 -4.99 0.42 15.99
C ARG A 134 -3.76 1.07 16.60
N VAL A 135 -2.58 0.68 16.12
CA VAL A 135 -1.31 1.11 16.72
C VAL A 135 -0.85 2.46 16.20
N HIS A 136 -0.99 2.71 14.90
CA HIS A 136 -0.36 3.86 14.25
C HIS A 136 -1.32 4.95 13.83
N LEU A 137 -2.58 4.65 13.59
CA LEU A 137 -3.57 5.68 13.24
C LEU A 137 -4.38 6.11 14.44
N GLY A 138 -4.57 5.22 15.40
CA GLY A 138 -5.19 5.53 16.68
C GLY A 138 -6.56 6.14 16.56
N GLU A 139 -6.96 6.81 17.62
CA GLU A 139 -8.14 7.65 17.66
C GLU A 139 -7.79 9.02 17.11
N ALA A 140 -8.41 9.38 16.01
CA ALA A 140 -8.21 10.72 15.44
C ALA A 140 -8.88 11.78 16.31
#